data_e053216da12026a1b15efe41aa9007d3
#
_entry.id   e053216da12026a1b15efe41aa9007d3
#
_cell.length_a   1.000
_cell.length_b   1.000
_cell.length_c   1.000
_cell.angle_alpha   90.00
_cell.angle_beta   90.00
_cell.angle_gamma   90.00
#
_symmetry.space_group_name_H-M   'P 1'
#
loop_
_entity.id
_entity.type
_entity.pdbx_description
1 polymer ?
#
loop_
_entity_poly.entity_id
_entity_poly.type
_entity_poly.pdbx_seq_one_letter_code
_entity_poly.pdbx_strand_id
1 'polypeptide(L)'
;QVMDILEYIHFHGALKSINELMSIESIDYSTRQLLQEFLYAGDKPEKGFPSLKNIMTWGKNELSLYTKIPTYERAGDASNGDYLGYPYKFWARYSFSYAKNVRIGIVASQDAGEPFFSQSNKYGFDQYSGFIQINGLGSVESLIVGRYSVSAGMGLVMNNSFSLGKTAMLQDFGRQRNALRPHTSASENGYMQGAAATIRLSDAIRLTPFLSYRKTDATLNDDGSISSLIYTGYHRTISELNKKNNTSLTAGGMNARWNHKDFSLGATAVFTHINRPLSPNKSATYKKIYPEGSNFFNASLNYSWLHYPFSVNGETAINANGAIATLNTLGWHLSQYVEVMGIYRFYSFKYNSLYANAFSEGGKAQNESGLYLGVRWQPKYGIDILAYT
;
A
#
# COMPACT_ATOMS: atom_id res chain seq x y z
N GLN A 1 -24.79 27.43 19.93
CA GLN A 1 -23.77 26.41 20.29
C GLN A 1 -22.36 26.84 19.93
N VAL A 2 -22.03 27.11 18.62
CA VAL A 2 -20.66 27.52 18.23
C VAL A 2 -20.27 28.85 18.86
N MET A 3 -21.18 29.81 18.88
CA MET A 3 -20.94 31.11 19.53
C MET A 3 -20.71 30.97 21.03
N ASP A 4 -21.45 30.09 21.67
CA ASP A 4 -21.33 29.85 23.12
C ASP A 4 -20.00 29.17 23.48
N ILE A 5 -19.49 28.29 22.60
CA ILE A 5 -18.13 27.73 22.74
C ILE A 5 -17.08 28.84 22.60
N LEU A 6 -17.23 29.71 21.60
CA LEU A 6 -16.30 30.82 21.38
C LEU A 6 -16.34 31.81 22.53
N GLU A 7 -17.52 32.13 23.10
CA GLU A 7 -17.71 32.95 24.25
C GLU A 7 -17.09 32.33 25.50
N TYR A 8 -17.31 31.03 25.72
CA TYR A 8 -16.65 30.30 26.80
C TYR A 8 -15.11 30.39 26.70
N ILE A 9 -14.57 30.16 25.52
CA ILE A 9 -13.10 30.27 25.26
C ILE A 9 -12.62 31.68 25.46
N HIS A 10 -13.40 32.69 25.11
CA HIS A 10 -13.05 34.08 25.29
C HIS A 10 -12.91 34.45 26.78
N PHE A 11 -13.80 33.98 27.64
CA PHE A 11 -13.80 34.27 29.07
C PHE A 11 -12.88 33.36 29.89
N HIS A 12 -12.71 32.11 29.53
CA HIS A 12 -11.99 31.09 30.32
C HIS A 12 -10.64 30.68 29.71
N GLY A 13 -10.33 31.18 28.52
CA GLY A 13 -9.15 30.78 27.78
C GLY A 13 -9.36 29.49 26.95
N ALA A 14 -8.29 28.96 26.36
CA ALA A 14 -8.37 27.75 25.54
C ALA A 14 -8.82 26.55 26.38
N LEU A 15 -9.68 25.70 25.80
CA LEU A 15 -10.14 24.45 26.42
C LEU A 15 -8.95 23.55 26.76
N LYS A 16 -8.80 23.15 27.99
CA LYS A 16 -7.78 22.20 28.47
C LYS A 16 -8.23 20.75 28.28
N SER A 17 -9.53 20.52 28.25
CA SER A 17 -10.16 19.22 28.03
C SER A 17 -11.47 19.40 27.29
N ILE A 18 -11.80 18.43 26.41
CA ILE A 18 -13.10 18.41 25.74
C ILE A 18 -14.27 18.29 26.76
N ASN A 19 -14.00 17.74 27.93
CA ASN A 19 -14.99 17.65 29.01
C ASN A 19 -15.45 19.01 29.54
N GLU A 20 -14.70 20.08 29.34
CA GLU A 20 -15.13 21.43 29.69
C GLU A 20 -16.35 21.90 28.90
N LEU A 21 -16.60 21.30 27.73
CA LEU A 21 -17.84 21.54 26.99
C LEU A 21 -19.11 21.15 27.77
N MET A 22 -18.99 20.33 28.83
CA MET A 22 -20.10 20.01 29.71
C MET A 22 -20.59 21.21 30.51
N SER A 23 -19.74 22.24 30.68
CA SER A 23 -20.09 23.48 31.39
C SER A 23 -20.92 24.44 30.51
N ILE A 24 -21.09 24.16 29.22
CA ILE A 24 -21.84 25.00 28.29
C ILE A 24 -23.25 24.43 28.14
N GLU A 25 -24.24 25.09 28.76
CA GLU A 25 -25.63 24.59 28.82
C GLU A 25 -26.30 24.42 27.46
N SER A 26 -25.96 25.26 26.48
CA SER A 26 -26.54 25.24 25.14
C SER A 26 -26.15 24.01 24.29
N ILE A 27 -25.16 23.23 24.73
CA ILE A 27 -24.71 22.01 24.01
C ILE A 27 -25.42 20.81 24.64
N ASP A 28 -26.24 20.14 23.86
CA ASP A 28 -26.95 18.94 24.28
C ASP A 28 -25.98 17.73 24.44
N TYR A 29 -26.46 16.69 25.14
CA TYR A 29 -25.65 15.51 25.44
C TYR A 29 -25.18 14.77 24.16
N SER A 30 -26.03 14.68 23.16
CA SER A 30 -25.70 13.98 21.91
C SER A 30 -24.64 14.71 21.10
N THR A 31 -24.73 16.04 21.03
CA THR A 31 -23.72 16.89 20.40
C THR A 31 -22.39 16.80 21.16
N ARG A 32 -22.39 16.75 22.50
CA ARG A 32 -21.17 16.56 23.29
C ARG A 32 -20.49 15.24 23.00
N GLN A 33 -21.24 14.14 22.94
CA GLN A 33 -20.68 12.84 22.55
C GLN A 33 -20.05 12.88 21.16
N LEU A 34 -20.73 13.47 20.17
CA LEU A 34 -20.16 13.61 18.84
C LEU A 34 -18.87 14.47 18.86
N LEU A 35 -18.87 15.57 19.59
CA LEU A 35 -17.68 16.40 19.69
C LEU A 35 -16.51 15.67 20.34
N GLN A 36 -16.74 14.80 21.34
CA GLN A 36 -15.70 13.98 21.95
C GLN A 36 -15.06 12.97 20.99
N GLU A 37 -15.85 12.45 20.03
CA GLU A 37 -15.32 11.52 19.01
C GLU A 37 -14.50 12.23 17.92
N PHE A 38 -14.77 13.48 17.62
CA PHE A 38 -14.17 14.20 16.50
C PHE A 38 -13.18 15.31 16.90
N LEU A 39 -13.23 15.79 18.14
CA LEU A 39 -12.39 16.87 18.63
C LEU A 39 -11.54 16.42 19.81
N TYR A 40 -10.40 17.08 19.96
CA TYR A 40 -9.60 17.00 21.17
C TYR A 40 -9.19 18.41 21.61
N ALA A 41 -9.17 18.66 22.89
CA ALA A 41 -8.60 19.88 23.44
C ALA A 41 -7.09 19.68 23.59
N GLY A 42 -6.31 20.57 23.01
CA GLY A 42 -4.87 20.51 23.05
C GLY A 42 -4.24 21.83 22.61
N ASP A 43 -2.96 21.98 22.84
CA ASP A 43 -2.22 23.14 22.38
C ASP A 43 -2.34 23.30 20.87
N LYS A 44 -2.34 24.56 20.41
CA LYS A 44 -2.27 24.85 18.97
C LYS A 44 -1.07 24.08 18.40
N PRO A 45 -1.25 23.33 17.31
CA PRO A 45 -0.13 22.64 16.71
C PRO A 45 1.00 23.63 16.46
N GLU A 46 2.19 23.32 16.99
CA GLU A 46 3.38 24.14 16.77
C GLU A 46 3.51 24.42 15.26
N LYS A 47 3.68 25.70 14.92
CA LYS A 47 3.97 26.09 13.54
C LYS A 47 5.41 25.65 13.22
N GLY A 48 5.56 24.48 12.60
CA GLY A 48 6.85 23.96 12.20
C GLY A 48 7.05 22.48 12.53
N PHE A 49 8.20 21.96 12.17
CA PHE A 49 8.59 20.60 12.50
C PHE A 49 9.01 20.52 13.97
N PRO A 50 8.54 19.52 14.76
CA PRO A 50 8.82 19.42 16.18
C PRO A 50 10.33 19.25 16.47
N SER A 51 10.77 19.75 17.63
CA SER A 51 12.17 19.62 18.05
C SER A 51 12.54 18.16 18.32
N LEU A 52 13.80 17.79 18.08
CA LEU A 52 14.30 16.44 18.37
C LEU A 52 14.09 16.06 19.84
N LYS A 53 14.22 17.03 20.76
CA LYS A 53 13.98 16.80 22.20
C LYS A 53 12.53 16.37 22.43
N ASN A 54 11.56 17.05 21.84
CA ASN A 54 10.15 16.70 21.98
C ASN A 54 9.85 15.34 21.37
N ILE A 55 10.41 15.05 20.19
CA ILE A 55 10.25 13.76 19.53
C ILE A 55 10.74 12.61 20.42
N MET A 56 11.94 12.74 21.01
CA MET A 56 12.52 11.70 21.87
C MET A 56 11.80 11.56 23.20
N THR A 57 11.36 12.70 23.80
CA THR A 57 10.71 12.69 25.12
C THR A 57 9.28 12.14 25.07
N TRP A 58 8.52 12.50 24.03
CA TRP A 58 7.09 12.19 23.93
C TRP A 58 6.77 11.15 22.85
N GLY A 59 7.80 10.56 22.26
CA GLY A 59 7.64 9.48 21.29
C GLY A 59 7.09 8.20 21.93
N LYS A 60 6.16 7.58 21.26
CA LYS A 60 5.57 6.29 21.66
C LYS A 60 6.41 5.13 21.09
N ASN A 61 6.82 4.23 21.98
CA ASN A 61 7.52 3.01 21.63
C ASN A 61 6.58 1.81 21.74
N GLU A 62 6.63 0.90 20.78
CA GLU A 62 5.85 -0.33 20.77
C GLU A 62 6.71 -1.49 20.29
N LEU A 63 6.75 -2.56 21.06
CA LEU A 63 7.37 -3.83 20.69
C LEU A 63 6.28 -4.90 20.58
N SER A 64 6.15 -5.47 19.38
CA SER A 64 5.23 -6.57 19.12
C SER A 64 6.02 -7.84 18.81
N LEU A 65 5.71 -8.91 19.51
CA LEU A 65 6.26 -10.25 19.29
C LEU A 65 5.13 -11.18 18.86
N TYR A 66 5.40 -12.00 17.88
CA TYR A 66 4.44 -12.96 17.38
C TYR A 66 5.10 -14.30 17.14
N THR A 67 4.42 -15.37 17.57
CA THR A 67 4.78 -16.73 17.23
C THR A 67 3.55 -17.50 16.76
N LYS A 68 3.76 -18.39 15.80
CA LYS A 68 2.75 -19.35 15.33
C LYS A 68 3.36 -20.74 15.38
N ILE A 69 2.83 -21.58 16.23
CA ILE A 69 3.27 -22.96 16.43
C ILE A 69 2.20 -23.88 15.84
N PRO A 70 2.51 -24.72 14.86
CA PRO A 70 1.56 -25.69 14.32
C PRO A 70 1.28 -26.78 15.38
N THR A 71 0.04 -27.23 15.41
CA THR A 71 -0.37 -28.35 16.31
C THR A 71 -0.23 -29.72 15.64
N TYR A 72 0.28 -29.76 14.42
CA TYR A 72 0.50 -30.96 13.64
C TYR A 72 1.90 -30.95 13.01
N GLU A 73 2.47 -32.11 12.75
CA GLU A 73 3.74 -32.25 12.04
C GLU A 73 3.49 -32.07 10.54
N ARG A 74 4.25 -31.13 9.92
CA ARG A 74 4.23 -30.96 8.47
C ARG A 74 5.22 -31.95 7.84
N ALA A 75 4.98 -32.37 6.59
CA ALA A 75 5.85 -33.32 5.89
C ALA A 75 7.33 -32.87 5.84
N GLY A 76 7.59 -31.56 5.74
CA GLY A 76 8.95 -31.02 5.72
C GLY A 76 9.64 -30.98 7.10
N ASP A 77 8.89 -31.06 8.20
CA ASP A 77 9.41 -31.08 9.58
C ASP A 77 9.69 -32.51 10.08
N ALA A 78 9.21 -33.54 9.39
CA ALA A 78 9.42 -34.93 9.74
C ALA A 78 10.93 -35.31 9.72
N SER A 79 11.30 -36.37 10.34
CA SER A 79 12.71 -36.82 10.46
C SER A 79 13.39 -37.06 9.10
N ASN A 80 12.61 -37.31 8.05
CA ASN A 80 13.03 -37.44 6.65
C ASN A 80 12.64 -36.24 5.82
N GLY A 81 12.20 -35.13 6.42
CA GLY A 81 11.80 -33.92 5.74
C GLY A 81 12.97 -33.02 5.35
N ASP A 82 12.71 -32.07 4.44
CA ASP A 82 13.73 -31.22 3.83
C ASP A 82 13.89 -29.85 4.53
N TYR A 83 13.11 -29.56 5.58
CA TYR A 83 13.17 -28.27 6.25
C TYR A 83 14.40 -28.17 7.15
N LEU A 84 15.07 -27.03 7.08
CA LEU A 84 16.36 -26.79 7.73
C LEU A 84 16.24 -26.15 9.12
N GLY A 85 15.06 -25.68 9.47
CA GLY A 85 14.80 -24.92 10.69
C GLY A 85 13.63 -25.45 11.51
N TYR A 86 13.21 -24.68 12.50
CA TYR A 86 12.17 -25.04 13.45
C TYR A 86 10.76 -24.97 12.84
N PRO A 87 9.79 -25.75 13.37
CA PRO A 87 8.43 -25.83 12.82
C PRO A 87 7.56 -24.60 13.10
N TYR A 88 8.04 -23.61 13.80
CA TYR A 88 7.28 -22.43 14.16
C TYR A 88 7.70 -21.18 13.37
N LYS A 89 6.73 -20.28 13.12
CA LYS A 89 6.95 -18.94 12.58
C LYS A 89 7.12 -17.96 13.75
N PHE A 90 8.08 -17.06 13.61
CA PHE A 90 8.34 -16.02 14.58
C PHE A 90 8.66 -14.70 13.91
N TRP A 91 8.12 -13.58 14.45
CA TRP A 91 8.59 -12.25 14.07
C TRP A 91 8.55 -11.30 15.26
N ALA A 92 9.43 -10.33 15.21
CA ALA A 92 9.54 -9.22 16.14
C ALA A 92 9.42 -7.89 15.36
N ARG A 93 8.62 -6.99 15.87
CA ARG A 93 8.47 -5.65 15.31
C ARG A 93 8.63 -4.62 16.40
N TYR A 94 9.55 -3.69 16.20
CA TYR A 94 9.66 -2.48 16.97
C TYR A 94 9.14 -1.32 16.15
N SER A 95 8.33 -0.46 16.75
CA SER A 95 7.87 0.79 16.16
C SER A 95 8.00 1.95 17.14
N PHE A 96 8.53 3.05 16.63
CA PHE A 96 8.57 4.33 17.30
C PHE A 96 7.68 5.30 16.51
N SER A 97 6.88 6.10 17.21
CA SER A 97 6.04 7.12 16.58
C SER A 97 5.92 8.37 17.45
N TYR A 98 6.00 9.52 16.81
CA TYR A 98 5.72 10.80 17.43
C TYR A 98 4.65 11.53 16.62
N ALA A 99 3.46 11.67 17.20
CA ALA A 99 2.29 12.21 16.54
C ALA A 99 2.13 11.66 15.12
N LYS A 100 1.89 12.53 14.12
CA LYS A 100 1.89 12.17 12.69
C LYS A 100 3.22 12.48 11.98
N ASN A 101 4.18 13.08 12.69
CA ASN A 101 5.39 13.65 12.10
C ASN A 101 6.50 12.63 11.87
N VAL A 102 6.76 11.74 12.84
CA VAL A 102 7.86 10.78 12.76
C VAL A 102 7.35 9.37 13.04
N ARG A 103 7.73 8.44 12.18
CA ARG A 103 7.53 7.00 12.37
C ARG A 103 8.79 6.25 11.98
N ILE A 104 9.24 5.36 12.86
CA ILE A 104 10.36 4.46 12.60
C ILE A 104 9.85 3.03 12.87
N GLY A 105 10.18 2.10 12.01
CA GLY A 105 9.84 0.69 12.20
C GLY A 105 10.98 -0.21 11.82
N ILE A 106 11.17 -1.27 12.61
CA ILE A 106 12.09 -2.37 12.31
C ILE A 106 11.30 -3.66 12.49
N VAL A 107 11.42 -4.56 11.52
CA VAL A 107 10.80 -5.88 11.56
C VAL A 107 11.87 -6.92 11.29
N ALA A 108 11.92 -7.95 12.12
CA ALA A 108 12.70 -9.16 11.92
C ALA A 108 11.73 -10.34 11.86
N SER A 109 11.83 -11.18 10.84
CA SER A 109 10.89 -12.28 10.64
C SER A 109 11.57 -13.54 10.15
N GLN A 110 10.95 -14.66 10.52
CA GLN A 110 11.33 -16.00 10.10
C GLN A 110 10.07 -16.81 9.87
N ASP A 111 10.01 -17.49 8.75
CA ASP A 111 8.94 -18.43 8.48
C ASP A 111 9.22 -19.81 9.07
N ALA A 112 8.16 -20.57 9.29
CA ALA A 112 8.27 -21.90 9.86
C ALA A 112 9.00 -22.86 8.91
N GLY A 113 10.04 -23.51 9.40
CA GLY A 113 10.95 -24.38 8.63
C GLY A 113 12.25 -23.71 8.18
N GLU A 114 12.41 -22.41 8.42
CA GLU A 114 13.62 -21.67 8.06
C GLU A 114 14.70 -21.79 9.15
N PRO A 115 15.98 -21.81 8.74
CA PRO A 115 17.09 -21.90 9.69
C PRO A 115 17.25 -20.61 10.50
N PHE A 116 17.44 -20.76 11.83
CA PHE A 116 17.62 -19.66 12.78
C PHE A 116 18.87 -19.90 13.63
N PHE A 117 19.86 -18.98 13.57
CA PHE A 117 21.17 -19.12 14.20
C PHE A 117 21.85 -20.48 13.94
N SER A 118 21.72 -20.97 12.71
CA SER A 118 22.31 -22.25 12.28
C SER A 118 23.44 -22.03 11.26
N GLN A 119 24.08 -23.13 10.82
CA GLN A 119 25.12 -23.05 9.79
C GLN A 119 24.62 -22.40 8.49
N SER A 120 23.37 -22.63 8.13
CA SER A 120 22.74 -22.08 6.92
C SER A 120 22.30 -20.61 7.08
N ASN A 121 22.08 -20.14 8.30
CA ASN A 121 21.74 -18.75 8.62
C ASN A 121 22.32 -18.32 9.96
N LYS A 122 23.52 -17.73 9.95
CA LYS A 122 24.25 -17.28 11.16
C LYS A 122 23.69 -15.99 11.76
N TYR A 123 22.86 -15.24 11.01
CA TYR A 123 22.38 -13.93 11.41
C TYR A 123 21.03 -13.94 12.15
N GLY A 124 20.49 -15.10 12.43
CA GLY A 124 19.23 -15.27 13.16
C GLY A 124 18.02 -15.26 12.24
N PHE A 125 17.27 -14.16 12.20
CA PHE A 125 16.09 -14.09 11.35
C PHE A 125 16.44 -14.20 9.87
N ASP A 126 15.54 -14.78 9.09
CA ASP A 126 15.69 -14.91 7.66
C ASP A 126 15.60 -13.55 6.95
N GLN A 127 14.74 -12.66 7.47
CA GLN A 127 14.52 -11.34 6.93
C GLN A 127 14.62 -10.25 7.99
N TYR A 128 15.26 -9.14 7.61
CA TYR A 128 15.24 -7.87 8.35
C TYR A 128 14.72 -6.76 7.43
N SER A 129 13.86 -5.93 7.98
CA SER A 129 13.31 -4.78 7.27
C SER A 129 13.22 -3.57 8.18
N GLY A 130 13.25 -2.37 7.60
CA GLY A 130 13.09 -1.15 8.37
C GLY A 130 12.71 0.02 7.50
N PHE A 131 12.18 1.05 8.15
CA PHE A 131 11.87 2.33 7.52
C PHE A 131 11.96 3.49 8.52
N ILE A 132 12.18 4.66 7.99
CA ILE A 132 12.02 5.95 8.66
C ILE A 132 11.07 6.78 7.81
N GLN A 133 10.01 7.27 8.42
CA GLN A 133 9.05 8.20 7.79
C GLN A 133 9.05 9.51 8.54
N ILE A 134 9.14 10.61 7.79
CA ILE A 134 9.06 11.98 8.28
C ILE A 134 7.96 12.69 7.50
N ASN A 135 7.00 13.30 8.19
CA ASN A 135 5.88 14.02 7.57
C ASN A 135 5.85 15.47 8.04
N GLY A 136 5.47 16.37 7.14
CA GLY A 136 5.25 17.78 7.46
C GLY A 136 6.53 18.60 7.55
N LEU A 137 7.54 18.27 6.75
CA LEU A 137 8.79 19.04 6.67
C LEU A 137 8.68 20.12 5.57
N GLY A 138 7.96 21.19 5.86
CA GLY A 138 7.72 22.28 4.93
C GLY A 138 6.92 21.83 3.69
N SER A 139 7.51 21.96 2.50
CA SER A 139 6.89 21.50 1.25
C SER A 139 6.93 19.97 1.09
N VAL A 140 7.73 19.26 1.86
CA VAL A 140 7.76 17.80 1.87
C VAL A 140 6.67 17.28 2.80
N GLU A 141 5.55 16.83 2.22
CA GLU A 141 4.42 16.30 2.98
C GLU A 141 4.76 14.96 3.64
N SER A 142 5.51 14.11 2.95
CA SER A 142 6.00 12.83 3.47
C SER A 142 7.32 12.45 2.82
N LEU A 143 8.27 11.99 3.61
CA LEU A 143 9.53 11.39 3.17
C LEU A 143 9.65 10.01 3.82
N ILE A 144 9.95 8.98 3.04
CA ILE A 144 10.22 7.65 3.56
C ILE A 144 11.56 7.15 3.02
N VAL A 145 12.38 6.63 3.93
CA VAL A 145 13.63 5.91 3.61
C VAL A 145 13.54 4.51 4.21
N GLY A 146 13.96 3.51 3.46
CA GLY A 146 13.86 2.10 3.81
C GLY A 146 12.79 1.37 3.00
N ARG A 147 11.96 0.52 3.61
CA ARG A 147 10.89 -0.20 2.91
C ARG A 147 9.58 0.59 2.90
N TYR A 148 9.00 0.73 1.73
CA TYR A 148 7.77 1.49 1.52
C TYR A 148 6.89 0.90 0.42
N SER A 149 5.66 1.38 0.33
CA SER A 149 4.72 1.09 -0.75
C SER A 149 4.21 2.39 -1.38
N VAL A 150 4.00 2.34 -2.70
CA VAL A 150 3.43 3.43 -3.49
C VAL A 150 2.18 2.93 -4.18
N SER A 151 1.13 3.73 -4.16
CA SER A 151 -0.09 3.50 -4.94
C SER A 151 -0.40 4.76 -5.73
N ALA A 152 -0.71 4.62 -7.00
CA ALA A 152 -1.06 5.72 -7.88
C ALA A 152 -2.21 5.31 -8.82
N GLY A 153 -3.16 6.21 -9.04
CA GLY A 153 -4.29 6.00 -9.94
C GLY A 153 -5.17 4.81 -9.53
N MET A 154 -5.54 4.01 -10.53
CA MET A 154 -6.31 2.76 -10.36
C MET A 154 -5.40 1.53 -10.21
N GLY A 155 -4.08 1.74 -10.19
CA GLY A 155 -3.09 0.68 -9.99
C GLY A 155 -2.68 -0.07 -11.25
N LEU A 156 -2.88 0.48 -12.43
CA LEU A 156 -2.44 -0.16 -13.68
C LEU A 156 -0.91 -0.12 -13.83
N VAL A 157 -0.26 0.95 -13.39
CA VAL A 157 1.21 1.08 -13.44
C VAL A 157 1.84 0.83 -12.09
N MET A 158 1.31 1.43 -11.02
CA MET A 158 1.94 1.40 -9.71
C MET A 158 0.92 1.24 -8.59
N ASN A 159 0.89 0.06 -8.01
CA ASN A 159 0.19 -0.23 -6.77
C ASN A 159 0.80 -1.48 -6.13
N ASN A 160 1.80 -1.30 -5.31
CA ASN A 160 2.40 -2.41 -4.56
C ASN A 160 1.90 -2.52 -3.12
N SER A 161 0.80 -1.85 -2.80
CA SER A 161 0.13 -2.00 -1.51
C SER A 161 -0.80 -3.21 -1.49
N PHE A 162 -1.12 -3.67 -0.28
CA PHE A 162 -2.10 -4.73 -0.09
C PHE A 162 -3.49 -4.32 -0.60
N SER A 163 -4.17 -5.21 -1.29
CA SER A 163 -5.55 -5.04 -1.77
C SER A 163 -6.42 -6.20 -1.28
N LEU A 164 -7.60 -5.88 -0.79
CA LEU A 164 -8.61 -6.87 -0.40
C LEU A 164 -9.39 -7.46 -1.59
N GLY A 165 -8.94 -7.19 -2.82
CA GLY A 165 -9.54 -7.69 -4.04
C GLY A 165 -10.82 -6.96 -4.45
N LYS A 166 -11.71 -7.68 -5.16
CA LYS A 166 -12.92 -7.13 -5.79
C LYS A 166 -13.86 -6.44 -4.81
N THR A 167 -14.13 -7.07 -3.67
CA THR A 167 -15.07 -6.55 -2.66
C THR A 167 -14.63 -5.18 -2.14
N ALA A 168 -13.33 -4.98 -1.89
CA ALA A 168 -12.83 -3.69 -1.44
C ALA A 168 -12.98 -2.60 -2.51
N MET A 169 -12.77 -2.95 -3.78
CA MET A 169 -12.94 -1.98 -4.86
C MET A 169 -14.39 -1.55 -5.03
N LEU A 170 -15.34 -2.47 -4.82
CA LEU A 170 -16.77 -2.17 -4.81
C LEU A 170 -17.15 -1.27 -3.62
N GLN A 171 -16.64 -1.59 -2.42
CA GLN A 171 -16.87 -0.77 -1.23
C GLN A 171 -16.30 0.65 -1.35
N ASP A 172 -15.15 0.77 -2.01
CA ASP A 172 -14.50 2.07 -2.26
C ASP A 172 -15.05 2.81 -3.50
N PHE A 173 -16.05 2.27 -4.17
CA PHE A 173 -16.61 2.83 -5.43
C PHE A 173 -15.55 3.09 -6.51
N GLY A 174 -14.60 2.18 -6.64
CA GLY A 174 -13.53 2.29 -7.62
C GLY A 174 -12.68 3.55 -7.50
N ARG A 175 -12.61 4.17 -6.30
CA ARG A 175 -11.82 5.38 -6.08
C ARG A 175 -10.34 5.12 -6.29
N GLN A 176 -9.67 6.14 -6.79
CA GLN A 176 -8.22 6.10 -6.96
C GLN A 176 -7.51 6.07 -5.60
N ARG A 177 -6.43 5.30 -5.54
CA ARG A 177 -5.54 5.25 -4.37
C ARG A 177 -4.22 5.94 -4.71
N ASN A 178 -4.00 7.11 -4.14
CA ASN A 178 -2.73 7.82 -4.25
C ASN A 178 -2.12 7.91 -2.85
N ALA A 179 -1.17 7.04 -2.57
CA ALA A 179 -0.58 6.94 -1.24
C ALA A 179 0.89 6.53 -1.28
N LEU A 180 1.67 7.18 -0.43
CA LEU A 180 3.01 6.77 -0.03
C LEU A 180 2.95 6.31 1.42
N ARG A 181 3.26 5.04 1.69
CA ARG A 181 3.15 4.43 3.02
C ARG A 181 4.40 3.63 3.36
N PRO A 182 4.83 3.60 4.63
CA PRO A 182 5.89 2.70 5.05
C PRO A 182 5.39 1.26 5.01
N HIS A 183 6.27 0.32 4.68
CA HIS A 183 5.97 -1.10 4.72
C HIS A 183 6.26 -1.64 6.11
N THR A 184 5.21 -1.93 6.86
CA THR A 184 5.27 -2.36 8.28
C THR A 184 5.04 -3.87 8.45
N SER A 185 4.83 -4.59 7.35
CA SER A 185 4.55 -6.02 7.37
C SER A 185 5.82 -6.86 7.47
N ALA A 186 5.71 -8.06 8.03
CA ALA A 186 6.71 -9.11 7.95
C ALA A 186 6.71 -9.82 6.57
N SER A 187 5.88 -9.39 5.62
CA SER A 187 5.84 -9.94 4.27
C SER A 187 7.09 -9.55 3.47
N GLU A 188 7.62 -10.49 2.72
CA GLU A 188 8.75 -10.29 1.80
C GLU A 188 8.33 -9.75 0.43
N ASN A 189 7.05 -9.51 0.26
CA ASN A 189 6.45 -9.01 -0.96
C ASN A 189 5.71 -7.69 -0.78
N GLY A 190 5.43 -7.03 -1.93
CA GLY A 190 4.60 -5.84 -1.96
C GLY A 190 5.29 -4.60 -1.41
N TYR A 191 6.63 -4.53 -1.47
CA TYR A 191 7.36 -3.35 -1.05
C TYR A 191 8.38 -2.89 -2.09
N MET A 192 8.75 -1.62 -1.99
CA MET A 192 9.96 -1.03 -2.56
C MET A 192 10.97 -0.75 -1.45
N GLN A 193 12.25 -0.74 -1.76
CA GLN A 193 13.31 -0.48 -0.79
C GLN A 193 14.25 0.60 -1.32
N GLY A 194 14.31 1.73 -0.62
CA GLY A 194 15.08 2.90 -1.05
C GLY A 194 14.54 4.18 -0.44
N ALA A 195 14.16 5.14 -1.25
CA ALA A 195 13.62 6.42 -0.79
C ALA A 195 12.46 6.88 -1.67
N ALA A 196 11.48 7.51 -1.05
CA ALA A 196 10.36 8.16 -1.73
C ALA A 196 9.88 9.38 -0.95
N ALA A 197 9.40 10.39 -1.65
CA ALA A 197 8.86 11.59 -1.03
C ALA A 197 7.59 12.06 -1.73
N THR A 198 6.65 12.63 -0.98
CA THR A 198 5.54 13.41 -1.54
C THR A 198 5.83 14.88 -1.29
N ILE A 199 5.97 15.65 -2.35
CA ILE A 199 6.35 17.06 -2.35
C ILE A 199 5.16 17.88 -2.84
N ARG A 200 4.74 18.85 -2.05
CA ARG A 200 3.74 19.84 -2.42
C ARG A 200 4.41 21.02 -3.12
N LEU A 201 4.21 21.12 -4.42
CA LEU A 201 4.69 22.27 -5.21
C LEU A 201 3.77 23.49 -5.09
N SER A 202 2.46 23.23 -5.01
CA SER A 202 1.41 24.22 -4.74
C SER A 202 0.25 23.53 -4.03
N ASP A 203 -0.80 24.28 -3.69
CA ASP A 203 -2.01 23.69 -3.11
C ASP A 203 -2.69 22.71 -4.07
N ALA A 204 -2.53 22.93 -5.37
CA ALA A 204 -3.11 22.07 -6.40
C ALA A 204 -2.17 20.94 -6.85
N ILE A 205 -0.84 21.07 -6.76
CA ILE A 205 0.13 20.18 -7.41
C ILE A 205 0.97 19.44 -6.36
N ARG A 206 0.98 18.12 -6.46
CA ARG A 206 1.85 17.22 -5.70
C ARG A 206 2.66 16.34 -6.62
N LEU A 207 3.93 16.14 -6.26
CA LEU A 207 4.82 15.18 -6.91
C LEU A 207 5.24 14.11 -5.92
N THR A 208 5.28 12.87 -6.37
CA THR A 208 5.75 11.73 -5.57
C THR A 208 6.82 10.97 -6.34
N PRO A 209 8.10 11.45 -6.34
CA PRO A 209 9.24 10.67 -6.83
C PRO A 209 9.55 9.52 -5.89
N PHE A 210 10.04 8.40 -6.47
CA PHE A 210 10.46 7.24 -5.71
C PHE A 210 11.60 6.47 -6.43
N LEU A 211 12.50 5.90 -5.63
CA LEU A 211 13.61 5.08 -6.08
C LEU A 211 13.70 3.83 -5.21
N SER A 212 13.94 2.69 -5.85
CA SER A 212 14.03 1.40 -5.19
C SER A 212 15.15 0.56 -5.76
N TYR A 213 15.94 -0.03 -4.88
CA TYR A 213 16.83 -1.14 -5.18
C TYR A 213 16.59 -2.27 -4.18
N ARG A 214 16.24 -3.44 -4.67
CA ARG A 214 16.07 -4.62 -3.82
C ARG A 214 16.63 -5.87 -4.48
N LYS A 215 17.16 -6.77 -3.66
CA LYS A 215 17.39 -8.15 -4.06
C LYS A 215 16.07 -8.93 -3.97
N THR A 216 15.93 -9.93 -4.82
CA THR A 216 14.74 -10.78 -4.86
C THR A 216 15.14 -12.18 -5.31
N ASP A 217 14.29 -13.13 -5.01
CA ASP A 217 14.48 -14.53 -5.35
C ASP A 217 13.97 -14.81 -6.75
N ALA A 218 14.67 -15.67 -7.44
CA ALA A 218 14.30 -16.08 -8.79
C ALA A 218 14.66 -17.55 -9.06
N THR A 219 13.86 -18.18 -9.91
CA THR A 219 14.27 -19.43 -10.57
C THR A 219 15.03 -19.06 -11.82
N LEU A 220 16.26 -19.54 -11.92
CA LEU A 220 17.13 -19.31 -13.08
C LEU A 220 17.04 -20.47 -14.06
N ASN A 221 17.20 -20.16 -15.34
CA ASN A 221 17.45 -21.12 -16.41
C ASN A 221 18.94 -21.48 -16.42
N ASP A 222 19.32 -22.50 -17.19
CA ASP A 222 20.72 -22.95 -17.30
C ASP A 222 21.67 -21.88 -17.88
N ASP A 223 21.13 -20.95 -18.68
CA ASP A 223 21.86 -19.80 -19.24
C ASP A 223 22.00 -18.62 -18.26
N GLY A 224 21.49 -18.76 -17.03
CA GLY A 224 21.50 -17.73 -15.99
C GLY A 224 20.44 -16.63 -16.16
N SER A 225 19.55 -16.72 -17.16
CA SER A 225 18.36 -15.85 -17.27
C SER A 225 17.29 -16.25 -16.25
N ILE A 226 16.32 -15.38 -16.00
CA ILE A 226 15.26 -15.61 -15.03
C ILE A 226 14.08 -16.30 -15.69
N SER A 227 13.77 -17.52 -15.27
CA SER A 227 12.55 -18.24 -15.65
C SER A 227 11.32 -17.66 -14.95
N SER A 228 11.41 -17.35 -13.67
CA SER A 228 10.33 -16.73 -12.86
C SER A 228 10.86 -16.02 -11.63
N LEU A 229 10.27 -14.87 -11.31
CA LEU A 229 10.45 -14.21 -10.02
C LEU A 229 9.65 -14.94 -8.95
N ILE A 230 10.22 -15.12 -7.77
CA ILE A 230 9.60 -15.81 -6.63
C ILE A 230 9.12 -14.74 -5.64
N TYR A 231 7.85 -14.86 -5.25
CA TYR A 231 7.20 -13.91 -4.36
C TYR A 231 6.77 -14.53 -3.02
N THR A 232 7.13 -15.77 -2.74
CA THR A 232 6.74 -16.45 -1.48
C THR A 232 7.62 -16.08 -0.29
N GLY A 233 8.90 -15.77 -0.53
CA GLY A 233 9.89 -15.45 0.50
C GLY A 233 10.25 -16.65 1.39
N TYR A 234 10.04 -17.90 0.95
CA TYR A 234 10.38 -19.07 1.76
C TYR A 234 11.80 -19.56 1.49
N HIS A 235 12.56 -19.80 2.60
CA HIS A 235 13.93 -20.30 2.57
C HIS A 235 14.12 -21.50 3.52
N ARG A 236 13.21 -22.46 3.42
CA ARG A 236 13.08 -23.61 4.33
C ARG A 236 13.98 -24.80 3.93
N THR A 237 14.25 -24.92 2.62
CA THR A 237 15.03 -26.01 2.03
C THR A 237 16.30 -25.48 1.37
N ILE A 238 17.27 -26.38 1.11
CA ILE A 238 18.49 -26.02 0.36
C ILE A 238 18.15 -25.45 -1.01
N SER A 239 17.16 -26.01 -1.71
CA SER A 239 16.72 -25.53 -3.00
C SER A 239 16.12 -24.11 -2.92
N GLU A 240 15.36 -23.77 -1.88
CA GLU A 240 14.82 -22.44 -1.64
C GLU A 240 15.96 -21.45 -1.28
N LEU A 241 16.90 -21.85 -0.41
CA LEU A 241 18.06 -21.02 -0.04
C LEU A 241 18.96 -20.67 -1.23
N ASN A 242 19.16 -21.59 -2.18
CA ASN A 242 19.95 -21.35 -3.37
C ASN A 242 19.31 -20.30 -4.31
N LYS A 243 18.02 -20.05 -4.17
CA LYS A 243 17.26 -19.03 -4.92
C LYS A 243 17.22 -17.68 -4.21
N LYS A 244 17.60 -17.64 -2.93
CA LYS A 244 17.55 -16.43 -2.10
C LYS A 244 18.40 -15.32 -2.65
N ASN A 245 17.81 -14.14 -2.87
CA ASN A 245 18.52 -12.92 -3.25
C ASN A 245 19.44 -13.06 -4.48
N ASN A 246 19.15 -13.97 -5.40
CA ASN A 246 20.00 -14.30 -6.55
C ASN A 246 19.83 -13.34 -7.75
N THR A 247 18.89 -12.42 -7.65
CA THR A 247 18.66 -11.35 -8.63
C THR A 247 18.38 -10.01 -7.94
N SER A 248 18.43 -8.91 -8.69
CA SER A 248 18.12 -7.59 -8.17
C SER A 248 17.21 -6.80 -9.13
N LEU A 249 16.28 -6.04 -8.53
CA LEU A 249 15.39 -5.11 -9.21
C LEU A 249 15.73 -3.68 -8.80
N THR A 250 16.02 -2.84 -9.78
CA THR A 250 16.13 -1.39 -9.62
C THR A 250 14.93 -0.75 -10.27
N ALA A 251 14.20 0.08 -9.55
CA ALA A 251 13.04 0.79 -10.08
C ALA A 251 13.10 2.27 -9.69
N GLY A 252 12.73 3.12 -10.62
CA GLY A 252 12.56 4.55 -10.38
C GLY A 252 11.31 5.05 -11.06
N GLY A 253 10.62 5.98 -10.43
CA GLY A 253 9.41 6.52 -10.99
C GLY A 253 8.94 7.79 -10.30
N MET A 254 7.88 8.34 -10.83
CA MET A 254 7.24 9.54 -10.32
C MET A 254 5.74 9.49 -10.59
N ASN A 255 4.97 9.93 -9.60
CA ASN A 255 3.57 10.30 -9.78
C ASN A 255 3.44 11.81 -9.62
N ALA A 256 2.84 12.46 -10.61
CA ALA A 256 2.45 13.87 -10.56
C ALA A 256 0.93 13.93 -10.47
N ARG A 257 0.39 14.76 -9.56
CA ARG A 257 -1.04 14.93 -9.37
C ARG A 257 -1.41 16.40 -9.27
N TRP A 258 -2.44 16.76 -10.03
CA TRP A 258 -3.08 18.06 -9.98
C TRP A 258 -4.53 17.88 -9.49
N ASN A 259 -4.94 18.69 -8.50
CA ASN A 259 -6.28 18.69 -7.95
C ASN A 259 -6.88 20.09 -8.07
N HIS A 260 -8.10 20.15 -8.55
CA HIS A 260 -8.87 21.39 -8.61
C HIS A 260 -10.34 21.12 -8.34
N LYS A 261 -10.84 21.60 -7.19
CA LYS A 261 -12.22 21.33 -6.73
C LYS A 261 -12.54 19.83 -6.81
N ASP A 262 -13.57 19.48 -7.56
CA ASP A 262 -14.10 18.12 -7.72
C ASP A 262 -13.29 17.26 -8.70
N PHE A 263 -12.30 17.84 -9.38
CA PHE A 263 -11.53 17.20 -10.43
C PHE A 263 -10.07 17.00 -10.07
N SER A 264 -9.53 15.83 -10.36
CA SER A 264 -8.11 15.57 -10.26
C SER A 264 -7.58 14.87 -11.51
N LEU A 265 -6.35 15.21 -11.89
CA LEU A 265 -5.57 14.55 -12.92
C LEU A 265 -4.28 14.03 -12.32
N GLY A 266 -3.82 12.88 -12.79
CA GLY A 266 -2.55 12.33 -12.40
C GLY A 266 -1.81 11.74 -13.60
N ALA A 267 -0.49 11.73 -13.51
CA ALA A 267 0.39 11.04 -14.45
C ALA A 267 1.40 10.23 -13.65
N THR A 268 1.60 8.98 -14.02
CA THR A 268 2.57 8.08 -13.37
C THR A 268 3.51 7.53 -14.42
N ALA A 269 4.81 7.50 -14.13
CA ALA A 269 5.80 6.84 -14.96
C ALA A 269 6.73 6.02 -14.06
N VAL A 270 7.04 4.78 -14.49
CA VAL A 270 7.92 3.85 -13.78
C VAL A 270 8.85 3.19 -14.76
N PHE A 271 10.14 3.24 -14.47
CA PHE A 271 11.17 2.44 -15.13
C PHE A 271 11.68 1.37 -14.18
N THR A 272 11.86 0.16 -14.68
CA THR A 272 12.39 -0.98 -13.90
C THR A 272 13.49 -1.68 -14.69
N HIS A 273 14.61 -1.92 -14.03
CA HIS A 273 15.72 -2.70 -14.53
C HIS A 273 15.93 -3.94 -13.66
N ILE A 274 16.04 -5.09 -14.30
CA ILE A 274 16.40 -6.36 -13.65
C ILE A 274 17.80 -6.74 -14.14
N ASN A 275 18.70 -7.06 -13.21
CA ASN A 275 20.11 -7.35 -13.54
C ASN A 275 20.32 -8.61 -14.40
N ARG A 276 19.30 -9.47 -14.48
CA ARG A 276 19.26 -10.67 -15.34
C ARG A 276 17.99 -10.61 -16.21
N PRO A 277 18.06 -10.96 -17.51
CA PRO A 277 16.86 -10.89 -18.35
C PRO A 277 15.80 -11.90 -17.91
N LEU A 278 14.54 -11.47 -17.90
CA LEU A 278 13.40 -12.39 -17.82
C LEU A 278 13.31 -13.17 -19.12
N SER A 279 13.28 -14.49 -19.02
CA SER A 279 13.14 -15.45 -20.12
C SER A 279 12.25 -16.62 -19.66
N PRO A 280 10.93 -16.39 -19.53
CA PRO A 280 10.00 -17.41 -19.05
C PRO A 280 9.88 -18.56 -20.05
N ASN A 281 9.79 -19.80 -19.56
CA ASN A 281 9.54 -20.95 -20.42
C ASN A 281 8.17 -20.84 -21.10
N LYS A 282 8.13 -20.72 -22.42
CA LYS A 282 6.93 -20.53 -23.25
C LYS A 282 6.22 -21.81 -23.67
N SER A 283 6.62 -22.97 -23.16
CA SER A 283 5.94 -24.24 -23.45
C SER A 283 4.46 -24.22 -23.06
N ALA A 284 4.11 -23.55 -21.98
CA ALA A 284 2.73 -23.35 -21.57
C ALA A 284 2.12 -22.14 -22.29
N THR A 285 0.91 -22.30 -22.85
CA THR A 285 0.23 -21.28 -23.65
C THR A 285 0.05 -19.95 -22.92
N TYR A 286 -0.29 -19.96 -21.63
CA TYR A 286 -0.47 -18.76 -20.82
C TYR A 286 0.83 -17.99 -20.55
N LYS A 287 2.01 -18.66 -20.65
CA LYS A 287 3.32 -18.02 -20.47
C LYS A 287 3.82 -17.32 -21.73
N LYS A 288 3.21 -17.55 -22.90
CA LYS A 288 3.60 -16.90 -24.15
C LYS A 288 3.48 -15.38 -24.14
N ILE A 289 2.63 -14.85 -23.25
CA ILE A 289 2.38 -13.40 -23.09
C ILE A 289 3.13 -12.79 -21.90
N TYR A 290 3.94 -13.56 -21.19
CA TYR A 290 4.72 -13.04 -20.05
C TYR A 290 5.81 -12.07 -20.52
N PRO A 291 6.15 -11.06 -19.70
CA PRO A 291 7.18 -10.10 -20.04
C PRO A 291 8.57 -10.75 -20.17
N GLU A 292 9.37 -10.23 -21.09
CA GLU A 292 10.74 -10.66 -21.37
C GLU A 292 11.69 -9.48 -21.36
N GLY A 293 12.99 -9.77 -21.12
CA GLY A 293 14.05 -8.78 -21.11
C GLY A 293 14.37 -8.24 -19.73
N SER A 294 15.22 -7.23 -19.70
CA SER A 294 15.75 -6.64 -18.46
C SER A 294 15.15 -5.27 -18.13
N ASN A 295 14.63 -4.56 -19.12
CA ASN A 295 14.17 -3.19 -18.96
C ASN A 295 12.69 -3.07 -19.25
N PHE A 296 11.96 -2.47 -18.32
CA PHE A 296 10.51 -2.30 -18.40
C PHE A 296 10.18 -0.84 -18.14
N PHE A 297 9.33 -0.28 -18.98
CA PHE A 297 8.79 1.06 -18.81
C PHE A 297 7.28 1.02 -18.89
N ASN A 298 6.62 1.68 -17.95
CA ASN A 298 5.19 1.88 -17.92
C ASN A 298 4.87 3.32 -17.59
N ALA A 299 3.89 3.88 -18.28
CA ALA A 299 3.35 5.20 -17.97
C ALA A 299 1.82 5.17 -18.01
N SER A 300 1.17 6.04 -17.23
CA SER A 300 -0.27 6.19 -17.23
C SER A 300 -0.71 7.62 -17.01
N LEU A 301 -1.92 7.91 -17.48
CA LEU A 301 -2.71 9.08 -17.13
C LEU A 301 -3.95 8.59 -16.40
N ASN A 302 -4.27 9.24 -15.30
CA ASN A 302 -5.46 8.96 -14.51
C ASN A 302 -6.24 10.23 -14.23
N TYR A 303 -7.55 10.10 -14.09
CA TYR A 303 -8.46 11.19 -13.77
C TYR A 303 -9.49 10.75 -12.74
N SER A 304 -9.97 11.70 -11.94
CA SER A 304 -11.07 11.52 -11.00
C SER A 304 -11.95 12.75 -11.02
N TRP A 305 -13.25 12.56 -11.13
CA TRP A 305 -14.27 13.58 -10.99
C TRP A 305 -15.31 13.13 -9.98
N LEU A 306 -15.42 13.89 -8.88
CA LEU A 306 -16.28 13.58 -7.76
C LEU A 306 -17.27 14.74 -7.57
N HIS A 307 -18.42 14.62 -8.18
CA HIS A 307 -19.49 15.61 -8.08
C HIS A 307 -20.82 14.90 -7.82
N TYR A 308 -21.34 15.05 -6.61
CA TYR A 308 -22.60 14.40 -6.20
C TYR A 308 -23.71 14.65 -7.22
N PRO A 309 -24.46 13.63 -7.66
CA PRO A 309 -24.46 12.23 -7.19
C PRO A 309 -23.49 11.29 -7.93
N PHE A 310 -22.59 11.80 -8.75
CA PHE A 310 -21.71 10.99 -9.59
C PHE A 310 -20.26 10.95 -9.07
N SER A 311 -19.60 9.82 -9.29
CA SER A 311 -18.16 9.65 -9.17
C SER A 311 -17.62 8.95 -10.40
N VAL A 312 -16.65 9.56 -11.08
CA VAL A 312 -16.03 8.99 -12.27
C VAL A 312 -14.53 8.91 -12.03
N ASN A 313 -13.95 7.72 -12.18
CA ASN A 313 -12.52 7.54 -12.06
C ASN A 313 -12.02 6.72 -13.24
N GLY A 314 -10.80 6.97 -13.68
CA GLY A 314 -10.19 6.19 -14.74
C GLY A 314 -8.68 6.29 -14.74
N GLU A 315 -8.06 5.27 -15.32
CA GLU A 315 -6.63 5.22 -15.62
C GLU A 315 -6.44 4.54 -16.97
N THR A 316 -5.60 5.13 -17.81
CA THR A 316 -5.13 4.52 -19.05
C THR A 316 -3.62 4.47 -19.03
N ALA A 317 -3.07 3.29 -19.23
CA ALA A 317 -1.65 2.99 -19.12
C ALA A 317 -1.11 2.40 -20.42
N ILE A 318 0.17 2.63 -20.65
CA ILE A 318 0.93 2.10 -21.79
C ILE A 318 2.26 1.52 -21.29
N ASN A 319 2.71 0.42 -21.91
CA ASN A 319 4.05 -0.12 -21.69
C ASN A 319 5.02 0.26 -22.81
N ALA A 320 6.31 -0.06 -22.67
CA ALA A 320 7.35 0.22 -23.65
C ALA A 320 7.04 -0.31 -25.08
N ASN A 321 6.22 -1.36 -25.21
CA ASN A 321 5.84 -1.96 -26.48
C ASN A 321 4.58 -1.33 -27.11
N GLY A 322 4.07 -0.24 -26.54
CA GLY A 322 2.85 0.43 -27.01
C GLY A 322 1.55 -0.29 -26.68
N ALA A 323 1.57 -1.34 -25.86
CA ALA A 323 0.37 -2.03 -25.44
C ALA A 323 -0.37 -1.23 -24.36
N ILE A 324 -1.70 -1.17 -24.47
CA ILE A 324 -2.57 -0.32 -23.65
C ILE A 324 -3.34 -1.17 -22.65
N ALA A 325 -3.54 -0.60 -21.45
CA ALA A 325 -4.51 -1.05 -20.47
C ALA A 325 -5.35 0.14 -20.00
N THR A 326 -6.66 -0.05 -19.85
CA THR A 326 -7.56 0.98 -19.33
C THR A 326 -8.55 0.40 -18.33
N LEU A 327 -8.79 1.14 -17.26
CA LEU A 327 -9.74 0.82 -16.21
C LEU A 327 -10.52 2.08 -15.85
N ASN A 328 -11.84 2.02 -15.98
CA ASN A 328 -12.71 3.17 -15.74
C ASN A 328 -13.88 2.75 -14.85
N THR A 329 -14.27 3.62 -13.94
CA THR A 329 -15.38 3.40 -13.01
C THR A 329 -16.34 4.57 -13.05
N LEU A 330 -17.62 4.26 -12.98
CA LEU A 330 -18.71 5.21 -12.82
C LEU A 330 -19.52 4.78 -11.59
N GLY A 331 -19.56 5.62 -10.58
CA GLY A 331 -20.40 5.47 -9.42
C GLY A 331 -21.57 6.46 -9.48
N TRP A 332 -22.76 6.01 -9.09
CA TRP A 332 -23.97 6.82 -9.02
C TRP A 332 -24.70 6.58 -7.69
N HIS A 333 -24.77 7.62 -6.88
CA HIS A 333 -25.54 7.64 -5.64
C HIS A 333 -27.01 7.96 -5.97
N LEU A 334 -27.82 6.91 -6.21
CA LEU A 334 -29.25 7.03 -6.53
C LEU A 334 -30.04 7.61 -5.37
N SER A 335 -29.68 7.26 -4.14
CA SER A 335 -30.25 7.75 -2.89
C SER A 335 -29.24 7.58 -1.76
N GLN A 336 -29.61 8.04 -0.55
CA GLN A 336 -28.80 7.79 0.64
C GLN A 336 -28.67 6.29 1.01
N TYR A 337 -29.48 5.43 0.38
CA TYR A 337 -29.53 3.98 0.67
C TYR A 337 -29.07 3.12 -0.50
N VAL A 338 -29.01 3.67 -1.72
CA VAL A 338 -28.74 2.90 -2.94
C VAL A 338 -27.63 3.57 -3.76
N GLU A 339 -26.62 2.81 -4.02
CA GLU A 339 -25.48 3.20 -4.84
C GLU A 339 -25.27 2.15 -5.96
N VAL A 340 -24.98 2.62 -7.16
CA VAL A 340 -24.72 1.77 -8.33
C VAL A 340 -23.33 2.07 -8.85
N MET A 341 -22.59 1.05 -9.26
CA MET A 341 -21.28 1.21 -9.84
C MET A 341 -21.14 0.36 -11.11
N GLY A 342 -20.55 0.97 -12.13
CA GLY A 342 -20.06 0.29 -13.33
C GLY A 342 -18.54 0.35 -13.39
N ILE A 343 -17.89 -0.76 -13.75
CA ILE A 343 -16.45 -0.82 -14.03
C ILE A 343 -16.28 -1.36 -15.44
N TYR A 344 -15.60 -0.60 -16.29
CA TYR A 344 -15.14 -1.04 -17.59
C TYR A 344 -13.63 -1.22 -17.57
N ARG A 345 -13.16 -2.39 -18.04
CA ARG A 345 -11.74 -2.69 -18.14
C ARG A 345 -11.41 -3.30 -19.49
N PHE A 346 -10.26 -2.90 -20.01
CA PHE A 346 -9.63 -3.52 -21.18
C PHE A 346 -8.12 -3.54 -20.97
N TYR A 347 -7.53 -4.73 -20.94
CA TYR A 347 -6.09 -4.94 -20.80
C TYR A 347 -5.60 -5.74 -22.00
N SER A 348 -4.77 -5.12 -22.83
CA SER A 348 -4.15 -5.79 -23.97
C SER A 348 -3.36 -7.02 -23.49
N PHE A 349 -3.36 -8.09 -24.30
CA PHE A 349 -2.58 -9.28 -24.00
C PHE A 349 -1.05 -9.03 -23.97
N LYS A 350 -0.56 -7.98 -24.63
CA LYS A 350 0.85 -7.53 -24.60
C LYS A 350 1.15 -6.53 -23.48
N TYR A 351 0.12 -6.03 -22.78
CA TYR A 351 0.35 -5.14 -21.64
C TYR A 351 0.91 -5.93 -20.48
N ASN A 352 1.94 -5.38 -19.83
CA ASN A 352 2.50 -5.89 -18.59
C ASN A 352 3.05 -4.74 -17.74
N SER A 353 2.91 -4.86 -16.45
CA SER A 353 3.57 -4.00 -15.47
C SER A 353 3.91 -4.84 -14.24
N LEU A 354 5.16 -4.72 -13.77
CA LEU A 354 5.67 -5.52 -12.64
C LEU A 354 5.05 -5.09 -11.30
N TYR A 355 4.52 -3.87 -11.24
CA TYR A 355 3.93 -3.29 -10.02
C TYR A 355 2.43 -3.03 -10.14
N ALA A 356 1.79 -3.49 -11.21
CA ALA A 356 0.34 -3.37 -11.33
C ALA A 356 -0.39 -4.26 -10.33
N ASN A 357 -1.36 -3.69 -9.66
CA ASN A 357 -2.32 -4.38 -8.80
C ASN A 357 -3.67 -3.66 -8.94
N ALA A 358 -4.24 -3.74 -10.15
CA ALA A 358 -5.52 -3.18 -10.54
C ALA A 358 -6.63 -4.23 -10.44
N PHE A 359 -7.87 -3.79 -10.55
CA PHE A 359 -9.02 -4.68 -10.59
C PHE A 359 -8.94 -5.66 -11.77
N SER A 360 -8.82 -6.94 -11.50
CA SER A 360 -8.70 -8.01 -12.51
C SER A 360 -9.28 -9.33 -12.01
N GLU A 361 -9.75 -10.17 -12.92
CA GLU A 361 -10.21 -11.53 -12.63
C GLU A 361 -9.02 -12.50 -12.45
N GLY A 362 -8.01 -12.35 -13.28
CA GLY A 362 -6.84 -13.22 -13.33
C GLY A 362 -5.71 -12.86 -12.38
N GLY A 363 -5.86 -11.85 -11.51
CA GLY A 363 -4.83 -11.37 -10.59
C GLY A 363 -3.70 -10.58 -11.27
N LYS A 364 -3.78 -10.35 -12.59
CA LYS A 364 -2.86 -9.50 -13.36
C LYS A 364 -3.63 -8.61 -14.31
N ALA A 365 -3.23 -7.37 -14.46
CA ALA A 365 -3.80 -6.45 -15.44
C ALA A 365 -3.27 -6.76 -16.86
N GLN A 366 -3.65 -7.91 -17.40
CA GLN A 366 -3.18 -8.41 -18.71
C GLN A 366 -4.22 -9.34 -19.33
N ASN A 367 -4.43 -9.23 -20.67
CA ASN A 367 -5.28 -10.12 -21.46
C ASN A 367 -6.70 -10.27 -20.90
N GLU A 368 -7.35 -9.15 -20.61
CA GLU A 368 -8.67 -9.15 -19.99
C GLU A 368 -9.51 -7.98 -20.52
N SER A 369 -10.78 -8.25 -20.80
CA SER A 369 -11.76 -7.22 -21.15
C SER A 369 -13.08 -7.57 -20.50
N GLY A 370 -13.75 -6.59 -19.91
CA GLY A 370 -15.01 -6.84 -19.25
C GLY A 370 -15.71 -5.61 -18.72
N LEU A 371 -17.00 -5.76 -18.55
CA LEU A 371 -17.87 -4.84 -17.83
C LEU A 371 -18.29 -5.51 -16.53
N TYR A 372 -18.29 -4.75 -15.44
CA TYR A 372 -18.72 -5.20 -14.13
C TYR A 372 -19.73 -4.19 -13.59
N LEU A 373 -20.85 -4.68 -13.09
CA LEU A 373 -21.90 -3.88 -12.50
C LEU A 373 -22.11 -4.29 -11.05
N GLY A 374 -22.21 -3.33 -10.17
CA GLY A 374 -22.45 -3.53 -8.75
C GLY A 374 -23.53 -2.60 -8.21
N VAL A 375 -24.32 -3.11 -7.28
CA VAL A 375 -25.32 -2.34 -6.53
C VAL A 375 -25.08 -2.56 -5.06
N ARG A 376 -25.00 -1.46 -4.31
CA ARG A 376 -24.97 -1.45 -2.87
C ARG A 376 -26.28 -0.91 -2.36
N TRP A 377 -26.94 -1.65 -1.49
CA TRP A 377 -28.18 -1.25 -0.87
C TRP A 377 -28.10 -1.33 0.65
N GLN A 378 -28.39 -0.22 1.31
CA GLN A 378 -28.41 -0.09 2.76
C GLN A 378 -29.85 0.16 3.24
N PRO A 379 -30.72 -0.87 3.32
CA PRO A 379 -32.14 -0.70 3.66
C PRO A 379 -32.33 -0.18 5.07
N LYS A 380 -31.42 -0.43 5.98
CA LYS A 380 -31.46 -0.07 7.39
C LYS A 380 -30.05 0.04 7.94
N TYR A 381 -29.89 0.86 8.99
CA TYR A 381 -28.61 0.94 9.73
C TYR A 381 -28.11 -0.46 10.14
N GLY A 382 -26.84 -0.73 9.83
CA GLY A 382 -26.20 -2.01 10.13
C GLY A 382 -26.46 -3.13 9.12
N ILE A 383 -27.27 -2.91 8.06
CA ILE A 383 -27.46 -3.87 6.96
C ILE A 383 -26.89 -3.28 5.68
N ASP A 384 -25.89 -3.94 5.12
CA ASP A 384 -25.23 -3.58 3.86
C ASP A 384 -25.29 -4.78 2.90
N ILE A 385 -26.08 -4.64 1.83
CA ILE A 385 -26.27 -5.67 0.81
C ILE A 385 -25.52 -5.24 -0.45
N LEU A 386 -24.61 -6.07 -0.90
CA LEU A 386 -23.80 -5.87 -2.08
C LEU A 386 -24.13 -6.97 -3.10
N ALA A 387 -24.64 -6.58 -4.27
CA ALA A 387 -24.89 -7.46 -5.40
C ALA A 387 -24.05 -7.01 -6.59
N TYR A 388 -23.49 -7.97 -7.34
CA TYR A 388 -22.63 -7.66 -8.47
C TYR A 388 -22.59 -8.79 -9.52
N THR A 389 -22.21 -8.44 -10.74
CA THR A 389 -22.08 -9.36 -11.88
C THR A 389 -20.87 -9.02 -12.72
#